data_a9cedf776e2e4bbeccc839eff3af4412
#
_entry.id   a9cedf776e2e4bbeccc839eff3af4412
#
_cell.length_a   1.000
_cell.length_b   1.000
_cell.length_c   1.000
_cell.angle_alpha   90.00
_cell.angle_beta   90.00
_cell.angle_gamma   90.00
#
_symmetry.space_group_name_H-M   'P 1'
#
loop_
_entity.id
_entity.type
_entity.pdbx_description
1 polymer ?
#
loop_
_entity_poly.entity_id
_entity_poly.type
_entity_poly.pdbx_seq_one_letter_code
_entity_poly.pdbx_strand_id
1 'polypeptide(L)'
;MKIQLNNIQVRANHGCWREEEVIGGDYRVDVWLEGNFEVSAESDDLEKTIDYVAVKELVYAEMNVRAKLIETVLVRMHSAMKVRFPNAHSVGIRLTKINAPMGHQVESVSVEMEG
;
A
#
# COMPACT_ATOMS: atom_id res chain seq x y z
N MET A 1 -11.76 -15.56 -0.56
CA MET A 1 -12.11 -14.32 -1.31
C MET A 1 -11.02 -13.29 -1.13
N LYS A 2 -10.78 -12.49 -2.14
CA LYS A 2 -9.75 -11.45 -2.13
C LYS A 2 -10.42 -10.08 -2.32
N ILE A 3 -10.13 -9.14 -1.44
CA ILE A 3 -10.56 -7.74 -1.57
C ILE A 3 -9.36 -6.95 -2.04
N GLN A 4 -9.52 -6.18 -3.11
CA GLN A 4 -8.41 -5.44 -3.73
C GLN A 4 -8.75 -3.96 -3.84
N LEU A 5 -7.81 -3.11 -3.39
CA LEU A 5 -7.84 -1.68 -3.66
C LEU A 5 -6.79 -1.41 -4.73
N ASN A 6 -7.24 -0.90 -5.86
CA ASN A 6 -6.42 -0.75 -7.05
C ASN A 6 -6.07 0.71 -7.29
N ASN A 7 -4.79 0.98 -7.51
CA ASN A 7 -4.30 2.29 -7.92
C ASN A 7 -4.64 3.41 -6.92
N ILE A 8 -4.28 3.23 -5.66
CA ILE A 8 -4.35 4.31 -4.67
C ILE A 8 -3.23 5.29 -5.00
N GLN A 9 -3.59 6.49 -5.44
CA GLN A 9 -2.63 7.50 -5.87
C GLN A 9 -2.22 8.37 -4.69
N VAL A 10 -0.90 8.51 -4.47
CA VAL A 10 -0.35 9.26 -3.33
C VAL A 10 0.86 10.06 -3.79
N ARG A 11 0.97 11.31 -3.34
CA ARG A 11 2.23 12.06 -3.42
C ARG A 11 3.00 11.84 -2.12
N ALA A 12 4.30 11.57 -2.25
CA ALA A 12 5.16 11.32 -1.10
C ALA A 12 6.60 11.72 -1.41
N ASN A 13 7.47 11.66 -0.40
CA ASN A 13 8.83 12.20 -0.47
C ASN A 13 9.88 11.14 -0.17
N HIS A 14 9.64 9.89 -0.57
CA HIS A 14 10.59 8.79 -0.35
C HIS A 14 11.72 8.84 -1.36
N GLY A 15 12.89 8.42 -0.94
CA GLY A 15 14.06 8.30 -1.80
C GLY A 15 15.32 8.78 -1.13
N CYS A 16 16.47 8.45 -1.74
CA CYS A 16 17.79 8.80 -1.25
C CYS A 16 18.25 10.20 -1.68
N TRP A 17 17.64 10.75 -2.72
CA TRP A 17 18.00 12.03 -3.29
C TRP A 17 17.31 13.18 -2.56
N ARG A 18 18.03 14.29 -2.39
CA ARG A 18 17.49 15.50 -1.77
C ARG A 18 16.29 16.06 -2.53
N GLU A 19 16.34 16.00 -3.85
CA GLU A 19 15.25 16.42 -4.72
C GLU A 19 13.98 15.64 -4.44
N GLU A 20 14.08 14.35 -4.16
CA GLU A 20 12.94 13.51 -3.81
C GLU A 20 12.35 13.90 -2.45
N GLU A 21 13.19 14.28 -1.49
CA GLU A 21 12.76 14.76 -0.19
C GLU A 21 12.00 16.09 -0.28
N VAL A 22 12.49 17.01 -1.11
CA VAL A 22 11.95 18.37 -1.20
C VAL A 22 10.76 18.46 -2.15
N ILE A 23 10.89 17.87 -3.34
CA ILE A 23 9.88 17.97 -4.39
C ILE A 23 8.83 16.87 -4.27
N GLY A 24 9.26 15.68 -3.84
CA GLY A 24 8.40 14.50 -3.82
C GLY A 24 8.21 13.88 -5.18
N GLY A 25 7.30 12.93 -5.23
CA GLY A 25 6.94 12.22 -6.45
C GLY A 25 5.58 11.57 -6.35
N ASP A 26 5.14 11.03 -7.47
CA ASP A 26 3.88 10.31 -7.55
C ASP A 26 4.11 8.84 -7.29
N TYR A 27 3.24 8.28 -6.46
CA TYR A 27 3.24 6.86 -6.08
C TYR A 27 1.87 6.26 -6.33
N ARG A 28 1.88 4.96 -6.57
CA ARG A 28 0.67 4.17 -6.66
C ARG A 28 0.79 2.98 -5.71
N VAL A 29 -0.24 2.74 -4.94
CA VAL A 29 -0.29 1.61 -4.02
C VAL A 29 -1.47 0.72 -4.38
N ASP A 30 -1.20 -0.56 -4.55
CA ASP A 30 -2.21 -1.59 -4.74
C ASP A 30 -2.16 -2.50 -3.51
N VAL A 31 -3.33 -2.79 -2.93
CA VAL A 31 -3.45 -3.62 -1.73
C VAL A 31 -4.47 -4.71 -1.98
N TRP A 32 -4.16 -5.95 -1.60
CA TRP A 32 -5.15 -7.03 -1.62
C TRP A 32 -5.09 -7.80 -0.31
N LEU A 33 -6.27 -8.14 0.19
CA LEU A 33 -6.44 -8.86 1.44
C LEU A 33 -7.25 -10.11 1.17
N GLU A 34 -6.73 -11.27 1.57
CA GLU A 34 -7.41 -12.55 1.44
C GLU A 34 -7.96 -13.00 2.78
N GLY A 35 -9.18 -13.51 2.77
CA GLY A 35 -9.84 -14.00 3.95
C GLY A 35 -11.16 -14.69 3.62
N ASN A 36 -11.83 -15.15 4.66
CA ASN A 36 -13.14 -15.78 4.53
C ASN A 36 -14.23 -14.70 4.59
N PHE A 37 -14.31 -13.90 3.53
CA PHE A 37 -15.27 -12.78 3.45
C PHE A 37 -16.62 -13.20 2.87
N GLU A 38 -16.78 -14.46 2.49
CA GLU A 38 -18.06 -15.04 2.07
C GLU A 38 -19.11 -14.94 3.16
N VAL A 39 -18.69 -15.06 4.43
CA VAL A 39 -19.58 -14.91 5.59
C VAL A 39 -20.21 -13.52 5.64
N SER A 40 -19.43 -12.48 5.35
CA SER A 40 -19.93 -11.11 5.30
C SER A 40 -20.87 -10.87 4.13
N ALA A 41 -20.62 -11.54 3.01
CA ALA A 41 -21.49 -11.48 1.84
C ALA A 41 -22.87 -12.09 2.12
N GLU A 42 -22.92 -13.16 2.90
CA GLU A 42 -24.17 -13.80 3.30
C GLU A 42 -24.99 -12.95 4.26
N SER A 43 -24.32 -12.30 5.23
CA SER A 43 -24.98 -11.51 6.28
C SER A 43 -25.13 -10.03 5.94
N ASP A 44 -24.42 -9.56 4.90
CA ASP A 44 -24.37 -8.15 4.53
C ASP A 44 -23.89 -7.26 5.69
N ASP A 45 -22.86 -7.74 6.43
CA ASP A 45 -22.37 -7.14 7.65
C ASP A 45 -20.93 -6.63 7.47
N LEU A 46 -20.73 -5.32 7.55
CA LEU A 46 -19.43 -4.68 7.41
C LEU A 46 -18.42 -5.15 8.46
N GLU A 47 -18.87 -5.50 9.67
CA GLU A 47 -17.98 -5.93 10.75
C GLU A 47 -17.29 -7.27 10.46
N LYS A 48 -17.86 -8.07 9.55
CA LYS A 48 -17.34 -9.39 9.16
C LYS A 48 -16.42 -9.36 7.95
N THR A 49 -16.14 -8.19 7.40
CA THR A 49 -15.31 -8.01 6.23
C THR A 49 -14.19 -7.01 6.51
N ILE A 50 -13.62 -6.44 5.45
CA ILE A 50 -12.61 -5.39 5.51
C ILE A 50 -13.27 -4.06 5.15
N ASP A 51 -13.12 -3.08 6.03
CA ASP A 51 -13.46 -1.70 5.72
C ASP A 51 -12.35 -1.11 4.84
N TYR A 52 -12.57 -1.03 3.54
CA TYR A 52 -11.56 -0.55 2.61
C TYR A 52 -11.28 0.96 2.74
N VAL A 53 -12.15 1.74 3.38
CA VAL A 53 -11.84 3.13 3.74
C VAL A 53 -10.72 3.16 4.78
N ALA A 54 -10.78 2.27 5.76
CA ALA A 54 -9.70 2.13 6.75
C ALA A 54 -8.39 1.66 6.12
N VAL A 55 -8.44 0.80 5.12
CA VAL A 55 -7.27 0.37 4.34
C VAL A 55 -6.63 1.58 3.66
N LYS A 56 -7.43 2.38 2.96
CA LYS A 56 -6.96 3.61 2.29
C LYS A 56 -6.31 4.57 3.29
N GLU A 57 -6.93 4.80 4.42
CA GLU A 57 -6.41 5.71 5.45
C GLU A 57 -5.06 5.24 6.00
N LEU A 58 -4.91 3.95 6.21
CA LEU A 58 -3.64 3.36 6.66
C LEU A 58 -2.55 3.55 5.59
N VAL A 59 -2.87 3.34 4.32
CA VAL A 59 -1.92 3.58 3.22
C VAL A 59 -1.43 5.02 3.25
N TYR A 60 -2.33 6.00 3.33
CA TYR A 60 -1.93 7.41 3.38
C TYR A 60 -1.10 7.73 4.62
N ALA A 61 -1.45 7.19 5.77
CA ALA A 61 -0.70 7.42 7.00
C ALA A 61 0.75 6.91 6.89
N GLU A 62 0.93 5.69 6.38
CA GLU A 62 2.26 5.10 6.20
C GLU A 62 3.06 5.79 5.09
N MET A 63 2.42 6.18 4.01
CA MET A 63 3.09 6.90 2.92
C MET A 63 3.56 8.29 3.34
N ASN A 64 2.93 8.92 4.31
CA ASN A 64 3.32 10.24 4.81
C ASN A 64 4.55 10.23 5.72
N VAL A 65 5.01 9.06 6.17
CA VAL A 65 6.24 8.94 6.95
C VAL A 65 7.39 8.64 5.99
N ARG A 66 8.23 9.64 5.75
CA ARG A 66 9.31 9.56 4.77
C ARG A 66 10.32 8.45 5.12
N ALA A 67 10.77 7.75 4.10
CA ALA A 67 11.89 6.81 4.17
C ALA A 67 12.79 7.00 2.94
N LYS A 68 14.05 6.60 3.06
CA LYS A 68 14.99 6.64 1.94
C LYS A 68 14.71 5.55 0.91
N LEU A 69 14.19 4.42 1.36
CA LEU A 69 13.92 3.26 0.50
C LEU A 69 12.42 2.95 0.52
N ILE A 70 11.87 2.69 -0.65
CA ILE A 70 10.46 2.27 -0.76
C ILE A 70 10.24 0.88 -0.16
N GLU A 71 11.27 0.04 -0.11
CA GLU A 71 11.25 -1.26 0.58
C GLU A 71 10.95 -1.08 2.07
N THR A 72 11.52 -0.06 2.70
CA THR A 72 11.27 0.26 4.11
C THR A 72 9.78 0.60 4.32
N VAL A 73 9.23 1.41 3.45
CA VAL A 73 7.81 1.79 3.50
C VAL A 73 6.92 0.57 3.30
N LEU A 74 7.26 -0.28 2.33
CA LEU A 74 6.50 -1.49 2.02
C LEU A 74 6.41 -2.43 3.22
N VAL A 75 7.54 -2.76 3.84
CA VAL A 75 7.59 -3.68 5.01
C VAL A 75 6.80 -3.10 6.17
N ARG A 76 6.98 -1.82 6.45
CA ARG A 76 6.26 -1.12 7.53
C ARG A 76 4.74 -1.13 7.30
N MET A 77 4.33 -0.82 6.07
CA MET A 77 2.92 -0.80 5.69
C MET A 77 2.29 -2.20 5.77
N HIS A 78 3.00 -3.22 5.28
CA HIS A 78 2.55 -4.60 5.34
C HIS A 78 2.31 -5.05 6.78
N SER A 79 3.27 -4.78 7.67
CA SER A 79 3.15 -5.10 9.09
C SER A 79 1.95 -4.40 9.74
N ALA A 80 1.75 -3.12 9.43
CA ALA A 80 0.61 -2.34 9.94
C ALA A 80 -0.73 -2.90 9.46
N MET A 81 -0.81 -3.32 8.19
CA MET A 81 -2.01 -3.95 7.62
C MET A 81 -2.34 -5.26 8.34
N LYS A 82 -1.33 -6.09 8.58
CA LYS A 82 -1.50 -7.38 9.29
C LYS A 82 -2.06 -7.18 10.69
N VAL A 83 -1.60 -6.16 11.40
CA VAL A 83 -2.06 -5.84 12.76
C VAL A 83 -3.49 -5.26 12.73
N ARG A 84 -3.75 -4.36 11.80
CA ARG A 84 -5.04 -3.64 11.72
C ARG A 84 -6.19 -4.53 11.25
N PHE A 85 -5.91 -5.50 10.37
CA PHE A 85 -6.91 -6.37 9.77
C PHE A 85 -6.62 -7.85 10.06
N PRO A 86 -6.81 -8.28 11.32
CA PRO A 86 -6.47 -9.67 11.71
C PRO A 86 -7.39 -10.72 11.09
N ASN A 87 -8.54 -10.32 10.57
CA ASN A 87 -9.45 -11.20 9.85
C ASN A 87 -9.00 -11.53 8.42
N ALA A 88 -7.97 -10.85 7.92
CA ALA A 88 -7.30 -11.25 6.69
C ALA A 88 -6.19 -12.23 7.02
N HIS A 89 -6.18 -13.41 6.39
CA HIS A 89 -5.11 -14.39 6.60
C HIS A 89 -3.89 -14.14 5.72
N SER A 90 -4.03 -13.30 4.69
CA SER A 90 -2.91 -12.85 3.85
C SER A 90 -3.15 -11.42 3.38
N VAL A 91 -2.07 -10.64 3.34
CA VAL A 91 -2.07 -9.26 2.83
C VAL A 91 -0.98 -9.13 1.78
N GLY A 92 -1.34 -8.56 0.65
CA GLY A 92 -0.39 -8.22 -0.41
C GLY A 92 -0.38 -6.72 -0.66
N ILE A 93 0.79 -6.17 -0.93
CA ILE A 93 0.94 -4.75 -1.26
C ILE A 93 1.94 -4.62 -2.40
N ARG A 94 1.58 -3.82 -3.40
CA ARG A 94 2.51 -3.35 -4.42
C ARG A 94 2.65 -1.85 -4.30
N LEU A 95 3.87 -1.38 -4.06
CA LEU A 95 4.21 0.03 -3.99
C LEU A 95 4.99 0.41 -5.25
N THR A 96 4.46 1.33 -6.03
CA THR A 96 5.02 1.76 -7.30
C THR A 96 5.41 3.23 -7.23
N LYS A 97 6.66 3.52 -7.58
CA LYS A 97 7.20 4.86 -7.72
C LYS A 97 7.20 5.21 -9.20
N ILE A 98 6.50 6.26 -9.57
CA ILE A 98 6.33 6.69 -10.96
C ILE A 98 7.42 7.68 -11.31
N ASN A 99 8.04 7.52 -12.48
CA ASN A 99 9.12 8.39 -12.97
C ASN A 99 10.28 8.53 -11.98
N ALA A 100 10.76 7.39 -11.45
CA ALA A 100 11.91 7.40 -10.55
C ALA A 100 13.15 7.97 -11.26
N PRO A 101 13.95 8.86 -10.60
CA PRO A 101 15.10 9.49 -11.21
C PRO A 101 16.27 8.50 -11.34
N MET A 102 16.43 7.92 -12.53
CA MET A 102 17.41 6.86 -12.81
C MET A 102 18.37 7.22 -13.95
N GLY A 103 18.26 8.43 -14.51
CA GLY A 103 19.05 8.86 -15.65
C GLY A 103 18.61 8.30 -17.00
N HIS A 104 17.61 7.42 -17.02
CA HIS A 104 17.02 6.82 -18.21
C HIS A 104 15.50 6.83 -18.11
N GLN A 105 14.83 6.58 -19.24
CA GLN A 105 13.37 6.53 -19.26
C GLN A 105 12.88 5.17 -18.72
N VAL A 106 12.63 5.12 -17.43
CA VAL A 106 11.95 4.02 -16.76
C VAL A 106 10.62 4.56 -16.24
N GLU A 107 9.51 4.02 -16.72
CA GLU A 107 8.18 4.49 -16.37
C GLU A 107 7.91 4.40 -14.89
N SER A 108 8.29 3.29 -14.27
CA SER A 108 8.06 3.06 -12.85
C SER A 108 8.98 2.01 -12.27
N VAL A 109 9.10 2.04 -10.95
CA VAL A 109 9.78 1.00 -10.16
C VAL A 109 8.79 0.52 -9.11
N SER A 110 8.63 -0.78 -8.99
CA SER A 110 7.70 -1.37 -8.02
C SER A 110 8.41 -2.34 -7.09
N VAL A 111 7.94 -2.37 -5.86
CA VAL A 111 8.28 -3.41 -4.88
C VAL A 111 6.98 -4.04 -4.41
N GLU A 112 7.00 -5.35 -4.17
CA GLU A 112 5.79 -6.10 -3.85
C GLU A 112 6.08 -7.12 -2.76
N MET A 113 5.11 -7.30 -1.86
CA MET A 113 5.22 -8.22 -0.73
C MET A 113 3.86 -8.84 -0.46
N GLU A 114 3.83 -10.13 -0.17
CA GLU A 114 2.61 -10.87 0.15
C GLU A 114 2.86 -11.87 1.28
N GLY A 115 1.88 -11.99 2.17
CA GLY A 115 1.98 -12.93 3.28
C GLY A 115 1.21 -12.54 4.53
#